data_1761fe01b770bbe1d3935f6038219f20
#
_entry.id   1761fe01b770bbe1d3935f6038219f20
#
_cell.length_a   1.000
_cell.length_b   1.000
_cell.length_c   1.000
_cell.angle_alpha   90.00
_cell.angle_beta   90.00
_cell.angle_gamma   90.00
#
_symmetry.space_group_name_H-M   'P 1'
#
loop_
_entity.id
_entity.type
_entity.pdbx_description
1 polymer ?
#
loop_
_entity_poly.entity_id
_entity_poly.type
_entity_poly.pdbx_seq_one_letter_code
_entity_poly.pdbx_strand_id
1 'polypeptide(L)'
;MAKTIEQLNSGLIVGRVGLGMHGTQVGSVAQAVHDGDTIDVRAPGDFGIRFLGVDAPEVSAKLPDSGPDDYPSLSSPRWEAFLSGEPLRNARVSRGLRLHLEALLGPGVAANHHFHSQEARKGLAQMVEADRAALGQSKEDFRFFLAFAYEVMDGYGRFLAFIHPNDPARQLPPPRRESYNDRMLEAGLVLPYFIWPNTDPFLKARLATSSLQGAVLSPRQLFEEASDPATKLGCARAAVRRARAQPIG
;
A
#
# COMPACT_ATOMS: atom_id res chain seq x y z
N MET A 1 24.03 12.35 -13.08
CA MET A 1 23.32 11.78 -11.90
C MET A 1 21.91 11.43 -12.32
N ALA A 2 21.43 10.23 -11.98
CA ALA A 2 20.03 9.89 -12.22
C ALA A 2 19.13 10.81 -11.38
N LYS A 3 18.04 11.33 -11.98
CA LYS A 3 17.08 12.17 -11.26
C LYS A 3 16.35 11.36 -10.19
N THR A 4 16.02 11.98 -9.08
CA THR A 4 15.25 11.34 -8.01
C THR A 4 13.85 10.95 -8.50
N ILE A 5 13.19 11.84 -9.23
CA ILE A 5 11.94 11.58 -9.95
C ILE A 5 12.15 12.04 -11.40
N GLU A 6 11.74 11.23 -12.37
CA GLU A 6 11.87 11.54 -13.79
C GLU A 6 10.68 11.00 -14.60
N GLN A 7 10.34 11.67 -15.68
CA GLN A 7 9.42 11.16 -16.69
C GLN A 7 10.25 10.55 -17.83
N LEU A 8 9.96 9.29 -18.14
CA LEU A 8 10.55 8.59 -19.26
C LEU A 8 9.89 8.98 -20.59
N ASN A 9 10.52 8.68 -21.73
CA ASN A 9 9.97 8.94 -23.05
C ASN A 9 8.60 8.25 -23.29
N SER A 10 8.30 7.18 -22.56
CA SER A 10 7.01 6.50 -22.56
C SER A 10 5.90 7.27 -21.82
N GLY A 11 6.22 8.41 -21.19
CA GLY A 11 5.32 9.15 -20.31
C GLY A 11 5.22 8.60 -18.88
N LEU A 12 5.90 7.48 -18.57
CA LEU A 12 5.96 6.93 -17.22
C LEU A 12 6.76 7.84 -16.29
N ILE A 13 6.23 8.13 -15.09
CA ILE A 13 6.94 8.87 -14.03
C ILE A 13 7.51 7.85 -13.05
N VAL A 14 8.81 7.95 -12.83
CA VAL A 14 9.58 7.02 -11.98
C VAL A 14 10.42 7.79 -10.98
N GLY A 15 10.73 7.15 -9.84
CA GLY A 15 11.59 7.76 -8.81
C GLY A 15 12.53 6.76 -8.15
N ARG A 16 13.63 7.31 -7.61
CA ARG A 16 14.65 6.57 -6.84
C ARG A 16 14.93 7.36 -5.56
N VAL A 17 14.56 6.76 -4.42
CA VAL A 17 14.65 7.37 -3.10
C VAL A 17 15.33 6.43 -2.12
N GLY A 18 15.87 6.96 -1.04
CA GLY A 18 16.45 6.17 0.05
C GLY A 18 15.48 6.01 1.21
N LEU A 19 15.90 5.30 2.25
CA LEU A 19 15.18 5.23 3.51
C LEU A 19 15.08 6.64 4.13
N GLY A 20 13.95 6.91 4.79
CA GLY A 20 13.70 8.18 5.47
C GLY A 20 14.70 8.50 6.58
N MET A 21 14.69 9.74 7.00
CA MET A 21 15.49 10.20 8.15
C MET A 21 14.75 9.92 9.45
N HIS A 22 15.50 9.61 10.50
CA HIS A 22 15.01 9.63 11.87
C HIS A 22 15.89 10.58 12.67
N GLY A 23 15.38 11.75 12.98
CA GLY A 23 16.19 12.87 13.46
C GLY A 23 17.19 13.34 12.38
N THR A 24 18.47 13.30 12.69
CA THR A 24 19.55 13.75 11.78
C THR A 24 20.23 12.62 11.00
N GLN A 25 19.85 11.37 11.23
CA GLN A 25 20.47 10.19 10.61
C GLN A 25 19.45 9.41 9.75
N VAL A 26 19.96 8.56 8.86
CA VAL A 26 19.13 7.61 8.14
C VAL A 26 18.49 6.64 9.16
N GLY A 27 17.19 6.52 9.14
CA GLY A 27 16.45 5.61 10.01
C GLY A 27 16.75 4.14 9.72
N SER A 28 16.47 3.27 10.69
CA SER A 28 16.38 1.82 10.43
C SER A 28 15.14 1.54 9.57
N VAL A 29 15.07 0.35 8.95
CA VAL A 29 13.87 -0.05 8.18
C VAL A 29 12.63 -0.02 9.07
N ALA A 30 12.72 -0.52 10.29
CA ALA A 30 11.59 -0.51 11.25
C ALA A 30 11.12 0.90 11.63
N GLN A 31 12.00 1.90 11.59
CA GLN A 31 11.64 3.30 11.81
C GLN A 31 11.06 3.97 10.57
N ALA A 32 11.51 3.56 9.37
CA ALA A 32 11.00 4.08 8.11
C ALA A 32 9.63 3.51 7.75
N VAL A 33 9.30 2.29 8.19
CA VAL A 33 7.99 1.66 7.96
C VAL A 33 7.01 2.18 9.01
N HIS A 34 6.06 3.02 8.59
CA HIS A 34 5.04 3.58 9.49
C HIS A 34 3.96 2.56 9.82
N ASP A 35 3.42 1.93 8.80
CA ASP A 35 2.43 0.85 8.87
C ASP A 35 2.60 -0.13 7.69
N GLY A 36 1.61 -0.99 7.41
CA GLY A 36 1.72 -2.00 6.34
C GLY A 36 1.60 -1.47 4.91
N ASP A 37 1.31 -0.19 4.74
CA ASP A 37 1.15 0.44 3.42
C ASP A 37 1.79 1.85 3.32
N THR A 38 2.60 2.23 4.33
CA THR A 38 3.26 3.54 4.38
C THR A 38 4.72 3.39 4.82
N ILE A 39 5.62 3.96 4.03
CA ILE A 39 7.06 3.99 4.32
C ILE A 39 7.62 5.39 4.11
N ASP A 40 8.44 5.85 5.05
CA ASP A 40 9.17 7.11 4.93
C ASP A 40 10.42 6.94 4.08
N VAL A 41 10.60 7.81 3.10
CA VAL A 41 11.71 7.78 2.15
C VAL A 41 12.42 9.14 2.08
N ARG A 42 13.66 9.14 1.60
CA ARG A 42 14.49 10.34 1.44
C ARG A 42 14.75 10.63 -0.05
N ALA A 43 14.34 11.80 -0.46
CA ALA A 43 14.79 12.49 -1.67
C ALA A 43 15.11 13.93 -1.26
N PRO A 44 15.26 14.97 -2.00
CA PRO A 44 15.63 16.30 -1.42
C PRO A 44 14.70 16.75 -0.25
N GLY A 45 14.76 16.10 0.87
CA GLY A 45 13.87 16.12 2.03
C GLY A 45 13.11 14.80 2.16
N ASP A 46 12.60 14.51 3.36
CA ASP A 46 11.78 13.32 3.62
C ASP A 46 10.36 13.56 3.15
N PHE A 47 9.74 12.53 2.59
CA PHE A 47 8.31 12.52 2.25
C PHE A 47 7.72 11.12 2.39
N GLY A 48 6.44 11.05 2.78
CA GLY A 48 5.71 9.81 2.89
C GLY A 48 5.24 9.30 1.52
N ILE A 49 5.21 7.98 1.36
CA ILE A 49 4.64 7.33 0.18
C ILE A 49 3.49 6.45 0.61
N ARG A 50 2.32 6.69 0.03
CA ARG A 50 1.16 5.80 0.10
C ARG A 50 1.26 4.77 -1.01
N PHE A 51 1.20 3.50 -0.65
CA PHE A 51 1.20 2.40 -1.60
C PHE A 51 -0.10 2.40 -2.42
N LEU A 52 0.04 2.36 -3.74
CA LEU A 52 -1.10 2.22 -4.65
C LEU A 52 -1.60 0.77 -4.72
N GLY A 53 -2.90 0.61 -4.90
CA GLY A 53 -3.52 -0.69 -5.15
C GLY A 53 -3.74 -1.54 -3.91
N VAL A 54 -3.29 -1.08 -2.74
CA VAL A 54 -3.42 -1.82 -1.47
C VAL A 54 -3.84 -0.90 -0.33
N ASP A 55 -4.42 -1.51 0.70
CA ASP A 55 -4.80 -0.87 1.95
C ASP A 55 -4.46 -1.81 3.11
N ALA A 56 -3.75 -1.29 4.12
CA ALA A 56 -3.37 -2.05 5.29
C ALA A 56 -4.38 -1.88 6.42
N PRO A 57 -4.50 -2.85 7.33
CA PRO A 57 -5.23 -2.64 8.56
C PRO A 57 -4.64 -1.47 9.35
N GLU A 58 -5.49 -0.58 9.84
CA GLU A 58 -5.08 0.61 10.57
C GLU A 58 -4.52 0.27 11.96
N VAL A 59 -3.48 0.99 12.38
CA VAL A 59 -2.90 0.88 13.73
C VAL A 59 -3.75 1.64 14.74
N SER A 60 -4.29 2.79 14.32
CA SER A 60 -5.10 3.68 15.13
C SER A 60 -6.22 4.29 14.30
N ALA A 61 -7.33 4.62 14.93
CA ALA A 61 -8.44 5.28 14.26
C ALA A 61 -9.15 6.23 15.22
N LYS A 62 -9.90 7.17 14.66
CA LYS A 62 -10.65 8.16 15.42
C LYS A 62 -11.93 7.54 15.97
N LEU A 63 -12.15 7.63 17.28
CA LEU A 63 -13.45 7.32 17.89
C LEU A 63 -14.45 8.45 17.60
N PRO A 64 -15.76 8.16 17.48
CA PRO A 64 -16.78 9.17 17.19
C PRO A 64 -16.80 10.35 18.17
N ASP A 65 -16.51 10.09 19.45
CA ASP A 65 -16.53 11.07 20.52
C ASP A 65 -15.13 11.62 20.89
N SER A 66 -14.10 11.30 20.08
CA SER A 66 -12.75 11.78 20.32
C SER A 66 -12.52 13.18 19.70
N GLY A 67 -11.58 13.93 20.28
CA GLY A 67 -11.19 15.24 19.79
C GLY A 67 -10.61 15.20 18.36
N PRO A 68 -10.39 16.36 17.72
CA PRO A 68 -9.94 16.42 16.32
C PRO A 68 -8.63 15.67 16.07
N ASP A 69 -7.71 15.66 17.02
CA ASP A 69 -6.37 15.04 16.90
C ASP A 69 -6.20 13.78 17.80
N ASP A 70 -7.31 13.23 18.30
CA ASP A 70 -7.28 12.05 19.17
C ASP A 70 -7.57 10.78 18.36
N TYR A 71 -6.51 10.05 18.03
CA TYR A 71 -6.52 8.79 17.29
C TYR A 71 -5.98 7.65 18.18
N PRO A 72 -6.80 7.10 19.10
CA PRO A 72 -6.33 6.02 19.96
C PRO A 72 -5.95 4.78 19.15
N SER A 73 -4.89 4.09 19.61
CA SER A 73 -4.53 2.77 19.05
C SER A 73 -5.73 1.84 19.11
N LEU A 74 -5.91 0.99 18.10
CA LEU A 74 -6.95 -0.04 18.09
C LEU A 74 -6.73 -1.13 19.17
N SER A 75 -5.53 -1.21 19.76
CA SER A 75 -5.29 -2.00 20.97
C SER A 75 -5.76 -1.33 22.27
N SER A 76 -6.23 -0.09 22.20
CA SER A 76 -6.68 0.66 23.38
C SER A 76 -7.97 0.07 23.98
N PRO A 77 -8.10 0.03 25.32
CA PRO A 77 -9.36 -0.33 25.98
C PRO A 77 -10.56 0.54 25.57
N ARG A 78 -10.32 1.76 25.08
CA ARG A 78 -11.39 2.65 24.57
C ARG A 78 -12.08 2.06 23.33
N TRP A 79 -11.33 1.44 22.44
CA TRP A 79 -11.87 0.75 21.26
C TRP A 79 -12.63 -0.50 21.65
N GLU A 80 -12.10 -1.29 22.58
CA GLU A 80 -12.79 -2.48 23.08
C GLU A 80 -14.13 -2.11 23.74
N ALA A 81 -14.15 -1.09 24.58
CA ALA A 81 -15.38 -0.59 25.21
C ALA A 81 -16.40 -0.07 24.19
N PHE A 82 -15.95 0.66 23.16
CA PHE A 82 -16.81 1.17 22.10
C PHE A 82 -17.44 0.04 21.27
N LEU A 83 -16.65 -0.94 20.83
CA LEU A 83 -17.12 -2.02 19.96
C LEU A 83 -17.94 -3.09 20.71
N SER A 84 -17.74 -3.25 22.01
CA SER A 84 -18.53 -4.13 22.88
C SER A 84 -19.85 -3.51 23.32
N GLY A 85 -20.04 -2.21 23.12
CA GLY A 85 -21.26 -1.47 23.41
C GLY A 85 -22.26 -1.46 22.24
N GLU A 86 -22.82 -0.29 21.97
CA GLU A 86 -23.75 -0.06 20.85
C GLU A 86 -23.12 0.86 19.76
N PRO A 87 -22.03 0.44 19.09
CA PRO A 87 -21.25 1.32 18.21
C PRO A 87 -22.05 1.86 17.03
N LEU A 88 -23.12 1.19 16.62
CA LEU A 88 -23.98 1.61 15.52
C LEU A 88 -25.25 2.37 15.95
N ARG A 89 -25.41 2.68 17.23
CA ARG A 89 -26.64 3.32 17.76
C ARG A 89 -27.05 4.55 16.96
N ASN A 90 -26.11 5.44 16.69
CA ASN A 90 -26.34 6.70 15.98
C ASN A 90 -25.92 6.64 14.49
N ALA A 91 -25.52 5.48 13.97
CA ALA A 91 -25.05 5.35 12.60
C ALA A 91 -26.22 5.44 11.60
N ARG A 92 -26.10 6.33 10.63
CA ARG A 92 -27.07 6.50 9.53
C ARG A 92 -26.76 5.51 8.41
N VAL A 93 -27.05 4.25 8.64
CA VAL A 93 -26.82 3.15 7.67
C VAL A 93 -28.14 2.43 7.36
N SER A 94 -28.24 1.79 6.19
CA SER A 94 -29.41 0.98 5.84
C SER A 94 -29.55 -0.19 6.79
N ARG A 95 -30.79 -0.73 6.92
CA ARG A 95 -31.06 -1.89 7.79
C ARG A 95 -30.18 -3.10 7.42
N GLY A 96 -30.01 -3.39 6.12
CA GLY A 96 -29.19 -4.51 5.68
C GLY A 96 -27.71 -4.35 6.05
N LEU A 97 -27.17 -3.14 5.87
CA LEU A 97 -25.80 -2.84 6.26
C LEU A 97 -25.62 -2.92 7.79
N ARG A 98 -26.60 -2.42 8.57
CA ARG A 98 -26.58 -2.52 10.04
C ARG A 98 -26.48 -3.95 10.49
N LEU A 99 -27.39 -4.83 10.01
CA LEU A 99 -27.38 -6.25 10.37
C LEU A 99 -26.06 -6.94 10.00
N HIS A 100 -25.49 -6.58 8.85
CA HIS A 100 -24.20 -7.11 8.43
C HIS A 100 -23.08 -6.66 9.37
N LEU A 101 -23.01 -5.37 9.72
CA LEU A 101 -21.99 -4.83 10.63
C LEU A 101 -22.15 -5.39 12.04
N GLU A 102 -23.36 -5.47 12.58
CA GLU A 102 -23.64 -6.03 13.91
C GLU A 102 -23.14 -7.48 14.04
N ALA A 103 -23.21 -8.26 12.96
CA ALA A 103 -22.69 -9.63 12.94
C ALA A 103 -21.14 -9.70 12.96
N LEU A 104 -20.45 -8.61 12.65
CA LEU A 104 -18.98 -8.52 12.62
C LEU A 104 -18.39 -7.80 13.83
N LEU A 105 -19.21 -7.11 14.62
CA LEU A 105 -18.79 -6.35 15.79
C LEU A 105 -18.83 -7.22 17.04
N GLY A 106 -18.00 -6.87 18.01
CA GLY A 106 -17.97 -7.55 19.29
C GLY A 106 -16.64 -7.48 20.00
N PRO A 107 -16.51 -8.17 21.15
CA PRO A 107 -15.25 -8.24 21.89
C PRO A 107 -14.09 -8.77 21.04
N GLY A 108 -12.91 -8.18 21.20
CA GLY A 108 -11.68 -8.61 20.53
C GLY A 108 -11.52 -8.14 19.09
N VAL A 109 -12.52 -7.56 18.43
CA VAL A 109 -12.46 -7.13 17.01
C VAL A 109 -11.38 -6.07 16.82
N ALA A 110 -11.30 -5.05 17.71
CA ALA A 110 -10.27 -4.03 17.61
C ALA A 110 -8.87 -4.59 17.84
N ALA A 111 -8.72 -5.47 18.83
CA ALA A 111 -7.46 -6.13 19.11
C ALA A 111 -6.99 -7.02 17.95
N ASN A 112 -7.90 -7.76 17.32
CA ASN A 112 -7.61 -8.56 16.13
C ASN A 112 -7.18 -7.66 14.95
N HIS A 113 -7.88 -6.56 14.71
CA HIS A 113 -7.50 -5.60 13.66
C HIS A 113 -6.11 -5.01 13.92
N HIS A 114 -5.83 -4.62 15.16
CA HIS A 114 -4.50 -4.13 15.56
C HIS A 114 -3.43 -5.21 15.36
N PHE A 115 -3.69 -6.46 15.72
CA PHE A 115 -2.76 -7.57 15.48
C PHE A 115 -2.38 -7.66 14.00
N HIS A 116 -3.35 -7.66 13.08
CA HIS A 116 -3.08 -7.69 11.65
C HIS A 116 -2.34 -6.44 11.15
N SER A 117 -2.59 -5.27 11.73
CA SER A 117 -1.83 -4.06 11.40
C SER A 117 -0.34 -4.19 11.74
N GLN A 118 -0.03 -4.79 12.92
CA GLN A 118 1.35 -5.03 13.32
C GLN A 118 2.03 -6.10 12.45
N GLU A 119 1.32 -7.16 12.07
CA GLU A 119 1.86 -8.18 11.16
C GLU A 119 2.12 -7.60 9.75
N ALA A 120 1.24 -6.73 9.24
CA ALA A 120 1.47 -6.03 7.98
C ALA A 120 2.73 -5.13 8.05
N ARG A 121 2.86 -4.33 9.11
CA ARG A 121 4.04 -3.48 9.34
C ARG A 121 5.33 -4.29 9.42
N LYS A 122 5.32 -5.38 10.21
CA LYS A 122 6.46 -6.28 10.38
C LYS A 122 6.82 -6.98 9.06
N GLY A 123 5.82 -7.46 8.31
CA GLY A 123 6.03 -8.11 7.02
C GLY A 123 6.68 -7.17 6.00
N LEU A 124 6.21 -5.93 5.89
CA LEU A 124 6.84 -4.94 5.02
C LEU A 124 8.30 -4.67 5.43
N ALA A 125 8.57 -4.46 6.72
CA ALA A 125 9.92 -4.24 7.20
C ALA A 125 10.85 -5.42 6.87
N GLN A 126 10.39 -6.65 7.06
CA GLN A 126 11.15 -7.87 6.73
C GLN A 126 11.43 -7.97 5.21
N MET A 127 10.46 -7.66 4.36
CA MET A 127 10.65 -7.67 2.90
C MET A 127 11.71 -6.65 2.47
N VAL A 128 11.68 -5.44 3.01
CA VAL A 128 12.66 -4.39 2.70
C VAL A 128 14.06 -4.77 3.17
N GLU A 129 14.20 -5.29 4.40
CA GLU A 129 15.50 -5.76 4.93
C GLU A 129 16.07 -6.95 4.13
N ALA A 130 15.22 -7.89 3.75
CA ALA A 130 15.63 -9.03 2.93
C ALA A 130 16.17 -8.57 1.56
N ASP A 131 15.51 -7.62 0.91
CA ASP A 131 15.97 -7.08 -0.36
C ASP A 131 17.26 -6.26 -0.22
N ARG A 132 17.38 -5.46 0.84
CA ARG A 132 18.61 -4.71 1.15
C ARG A 132 19.79 -5.66 1.34
N ALA A 133 19.60 -6.73 2.12
CA ALA A 133 20.62 -7.73 2.34
C ALA A 133 20.97 -8.51 1.05
N ALA A 134 19.97 -8.91 0.26
CA ALA A 134 20.17 -9.62 -1.00
C ALA A 134 20.90 -8.79 -2.07
N LEU A 135 20.78 -7.44 -2.02
CA LEU A 135 21.51 -6.52 -2.86
C LEU A 135 22.89 -6.15 -2.30
N GLY A 136 23.24 -6.61 -1.10
CA GLY A 136 24.51 -6.28 -0.43
C GLY A 136 24.67 -4.80 -0.13
N GLN A 137 23.56 -4.05 0.02
CA GLN A 137 23.58 -2.61 0.18
C GLN A 137 23.53 -2.19 1.66
N SER A 138 24.27 -1.14 2.02
CA SER A 138 24.08 -0.45 3.29
C SER A 138 22.71 0.26 3.31
N LYS A 139 22.24 0.70 4.48
CA LYS A 139 21.01 1.50 4.56
C LYS A 139 21.15 2.87 3.90
N GLU A 140 22.36 3.40 3.85
CA GLU A 140 22.70 4.68 3.19
C GLU A 140 22.65 4.58 1.66
N ASP A 141 23.01 3.40 1.12
CA ASP A 141 23.06 3.15 -0.32
C ASP A 141 21.78 2.54 -0.88
N PHE A 142 20.98 1.92 -0.02
CA PHE A 142 19.72 1.31 -0.44
C PHE A 142 18.77 2.35 -1.03
N ARG A 143 18.18 2.02 -2.16
CA ARG A 143 17.25 2.89 -2.88
C ARG A 143 16.00 2.11 -3.27
N PHE A 144 14.87 2.80 -3.22
CA PHE A 144 13.64 2.35 -3.83
C PHE A 144 13.53 2.87 -5.26
N PHE A 145 12.87 2.11 -6.09
CA PHE A 145 12.37 2.55 -7.39
C PHE A 145 10.86 2.79 -7.25
N LEU A 146 10.41 3.99 -7.53
CA LEU A 146 9.01 4.40 -7.45
C LEU A 146 8.39 4.46 -8.84
N ALA A 147 7.24 3.84 -9.01
CA ALA A 147 6.46 3.94 -10.22
C ALA A 147 5.11 4.59 -9.92
N PHE A 148 4.94 5.82 -10.39
CA PHE A 148 3.71 6.60 -10.24
C PHE A 148 2.72 6.23 -11.35
N ALA A 149 1.43 6.11 -11.02
CA ALA A 149 0.40 5.88 -12.02
C ALA A 149 -0.09 7.23 -12.62
N TYR A 150 -1.38 7.53 -12.55
CA TYR A 150 -1.94 8.77 -13.12
C TYR A 150 -1.86 9.94 -12.14
N GLU A 151 -2.20 9.69 -10.89
CA GLU A 151 -2.04 10.66 -9.81
C GLU A 151 -0.72 10.39 -9.09
N VAL A 152 -0.03 11.45 -8.73
CA VAL A 152 1.30 11.39 -8.12
C VAL A 152 1.23 11.65 -6.62
N MET A 153 0.19 12.34 -6.15
CA MET A 153 0.07 12.78 -4.75
C MET A 153 -1.38 12.73 -4.29
N ASP A 154 -1.59 12.34 -3.04
CA ASP A 154 -2.89 12.38 -2.40
C ASP A 154 -3.20 13.75 -1.76
N GLY A 155 -4.42 13.92 -1.23
CA GLY A 155 -4.85 15.14 -0.55
C GLY A 155 -4.11 15.45 0.75
N TYR A 156 -3.30 14.54 1.27
CA TYR A 156 -2.45 14.70 2.46
C TYR A 156 -0.99 15.01 2.12
N GLY A 157 -0.65 15.16 0.83
CA GLY A 157 0.72 15.44 0.38
C GLY A 157 1.64 14.21 0.34
N ARG A 158 1.10 12.99 0.45
CA ARG A 158 1.88 11.76 0.29
C ARG A 158 1.96 11.39 -1.19
N PHE A 159 3.13 10.93 -1.63
CA PHE A 159 3.26 10.41 -2.99
C PHE A 159 2.56 9.06 -3.13
N LEU A 160 1.86 8.87 -4.24
CA LEU A 160 1.13 7.65 -4.59
C LEU A 160 1.97 6.80 -5.55
N ALA A 161 2.48 5.64 -5.11
CA ALA A 161 3.37 4.85 -5.95
C ALA A 161 3.24 3.34 -5.75
N PHE A 162 3.68 2.59 -6.77
CA PHE A 162 4.16 1.23 -6.61
C PHE A 162 5.65 1.29 -6.30
N ILE A 163 6.08 0.57 -5.26
CA ILE A 163 7.45 0.64 -4.73
C ILE A 163 8.16 -0.67 -4.99
N HIS A 164 9.34 -0.59 -5.58
CA HIS A 164 10.20 -1.74 -5.86
C HIS A 164 11.57 -1.53 -5.22
N PRO A 165 12.33 -2.59 -4.89
CA PRO A 165 13.75 -2.46 -4.64
C PRO A 165 14.43 -1.94 -5.92
N ASN A 166 15.34 -0.97 -5.79
CA ASN A 166 16.10 -0.48 -6.92
C ASN A 166 17.28 -1.39 -7.19
N ASP A 167 17.07 -2.42 -7.99
CA ASP A 167 18.10 -3.38 -8.41
C ASP A 167 18.86 -2.80 -9.60
N PRO A 168 20.15 -2.42 -9.45
CA PRO A 168 20.94 -1.83 -10.52
C PRO A 168 21.23 -2.80 -11.68
N ALA A 169 21.14 -4.11 -11.44
CA ALA A 169 21.32 -5.13 -12.48
C ALA A 169 20.07 -5.30 -13.37
N ARG A 170 18.96 -4.67 -13.02
CA ARG A 170 17.69 -4.78 -13.75
C ARG A 170 17.22 -3.40 -14.23
N GLN A 171 17.10 -3.25 -15.54
CA GLN A 171 16.64 -2.02 -16.17
C GLN A 171 15.12 -2.00 -16.40
N LEU A 172 14.56 -0.80 -16.62
CA LEU A 172 13.19 -0.62 -17.09
C LEU A 172 13.10 -0.78 -18.63
N PRO A 173 11.97 -1.25 -19.14
CA PRO A 173 10.84 -1.90 -18.45
C PRO A 173 11.18 -3.32 -17.99
N PRO A 174 10.24 -4.10 -17.45
CA PRO A 174 10.50 -5.43 -16.87
C PRO A 174 11.50 -6.30 -17.64
N PRO A 175 12.20 -7.23 -16.93
CA PRO A 175 11.78 -7.82 -15.65
C PRO A 175 12.38 -7.09 -14.44
N ARG A 176 11.57 -6.34 -13.70
CA ARG A 176 11.90 -5.89 -12.35
C ARG A 176 11.42 -6.90 -11.32
N ARG A 177 12.00 -6.88 -10.12
CA ARG A 177 11.41 -7.57 -8.97
C ARG A 177 10.02 -7.01 -8.73
N GLU A 178 9.12 -7.84 -8.24
CA GLU A 178 7.77 -7.42 -7.86
C GLU A 178 7.79 -6.27 -6.86
N SER A 179 6.78 -5.41 -6.93
CA SER A 179 6.64 -4.31 -5.99
C SER A 179 6.33 -4.84 -4.58
N TYR A 180 6.66 -4.07 -3.57
CA TYR A 180 6.22 -4.36 -2.21
C TYR A 180 4.70 -4.38 -2.11
N ASN A 181 4.00 -3.53 -2.87
CA ASN A 181 2.54 -3.52 -2.99
C ASN A 181 2.00 -4.92 -3.36
N ASP A 182 2.54 -5.52 -4.42
CA ASP A 182 2.12 -6.85 -4.89
C ASP A 182 2.51 -7.94 -3.88
N ARG A 183 3.72 -7.88 -3.35
CA ARG A 183 4.24 -8.87 -2.39
C ARG A 183 3.46 -8.87 -1.07
N MET A 184 3.09 -7.69 -0.56
CA MET A 184 2.25 -7.54 0.63
C MET A 184 0.86 -8.13 0.41
N LEU A 185 0.29 -7.89 -0.79
CA LEU A 185 -1.00 -8.44 -1.18
C LEU A 185 -0.92 -9.97 -1.33
N GLU A 186 0.13 -10.50 -1.93
CA GLU A 186 0.36 -11.95 -2.07
C GLU A 186 0.56 -12.66 -0.74
N ALA A 187 1.21 -11.99 0.20
CA ALA A 187 1.37 -12.48 1.57
C ALA A 187 0.09 -12.42 2.41
N GLY A 188 -1.01 -11.83 1.89
CA GLY A 188 -2.27 -11.67 2.60
C GLY A 188 -2.22 -10.62 3.73
N LEU A 189 -1.22 -9.74 3.74
CA LEU A 189 -0.97 -8.76 4.78
C LEU A 189 -1.75 -7.45 4.57
N VAL A 190 -2.26 -7.22 3.36
CA VAL A 190 -3.03 -6.04 2.97
C VAL A 190 -4.21 -6.44 2.11
N LEU A 191 -5.19 -5.55 1.97
CA LEU A 191 -6.35 -5.71 1.09
C LEU A 191 -6.10 -5.01 -0.25
N PRO A 192 -6.67 -5.48 -1.36
CA PRO A 192 -6.63 -4.76 -2.63
C PRO A 192 -7.50 -3.50 -2.53
N TYR A 193 -6.92 -2.36 -2.86
CA TYR A 193 -7.60 -1.06 -2.90
C TYR A 193 -7.17 -0.27 -4.11
N PHE A 194 -7.80 -0.54 -5.26
CA PHE A 194 -7.51 0.14 -6.51
C PHE A 194 -8.40 1.37 -6.68
N ILE A 195 -7.77 2.53 -6.86
CA ILE A 195 -8.46 3.78 -7.18
C ILE A 195 -8.27 4.04 -8.66
N TRP A 196 -9.34 4.00 -9.43
CA TRP A 196 -9.32 4.34 -10.84
C TRP A 196 -8.86 5.79 -11.07
N PRO A 197 -7.97 6.07 -12.03
CA PRO A 197 -7.31 5.16 -13.00
C PRO A 197 -5.94 4.61 -12.55
N ASN A 198 -5.59 4.69 -11.27
CA ASN A 198 -4.28 4.37 -10.70
C ASN A 198 -4.04 2.86 -10.50
N THR A 199 -4.39 2.02 -11.48
CA THR A 199 -4.35 0.56 -11.32
C THR A 199 -3.00 -0.07 -11.67
N ASP A 200 -2.28 0.51 -12.64
CA ASP A 200 -1.00 -0.02 -13.12
C ASP A 200 -0.11 1.12 -13.63
N PRO A 201 1.05 1.39 -13.00
CA PRO A 201 1.96 2.46 -13.42
C PRO A 201 2.59 2.18 -14.79
N PHE A 202 2.70 0.91 -15.19
CA PHE A 202 3.32 0.50 -16.45
C PHE A 202 2.32 0.42 -17.62
N LEU A 203 1.03 0.62 -17.35
CA LEU A 203 -0.01 0.58 -18.38
C LEU A 203 0.27 1.54 -19.54
N LYS A 204 0.65 2.78 -19.22
CA LYS A 204 1.01 3.79 -20.23
C LYS A 204 2.14 3.31 -21.16
N ALA A 205 3.17 2.67 -20.60
CA ALA A 205 4.28 2.15 -21.36
C ALA A 205 3.85 1.00 -22.30
N ARG A 206 2.96 0.13 -21.84
CA ARG A 206 2.40 -0.94 -22.66
C ARG A 206 1.47 -0.41 -23.75
N LEU A 207 0.64 0.57 -23.43
CA LEU A 207 -0.28 1.20 -24.36
C LEU A 207 0.42 2.10 -25.39
N ALA A 208 1.61 2.62 -25.09
CA ALA A 208 2.40 3.43 -26.02
C ALA A 208 2.79 2.66 -27.30
N THR A 209 2.81 1.33 -27.25
CA THR A 209 3.09 0.44 -28.39
C THR A 209 1.82 -0.03 -29.10
N SER A 210 0.64 0.43 -28.70
CA SER A 210 -0.67 0.03 -29.22
C SER A 210 -1.47 1.22 -29.75
N SER A 211 -2.54 0.94 -30.49
CA SER A 211 -3.51 1.96 -30.93
C SER A 211 -4.27 2.64 -29.78
N LEU A 212 -4.10 2.17 -28.56
CA LEU A 212 -4.71 2.72 -27.34
C LEU A 212 -3.80 3.73 -26.62
N GLN A 213 -2.77 4.26 -27.28
CA GLN A 213 -1.83 5.21 -26.72
C GLN A 213 -2.56 6.39 -26.03
N GLY A 214 -2.32 6.55 -24.73
CA GLY A 214 -2.93 7.61 -23.91
C GLY A 214 -4.38 7.35 -23.47
N ALA A 215 -4.98 6.22 -23.85
CA ALA A 215 -6.34 5.88 -23.42
C ALA A 215 -6.35 5.40 -21.96
N VAL A 216 -7.33 5.90 -21.21
CA VAL A 216 -7.69 5.36 -19.91
C VAL A 216 -8.64 4.19 -20.13
N LEU A 217 -8.35 3.01 -19.56
CA LEU A 217 -9.21 1.84 -19.72
C LEU A 217 -10.62 2.12 -19.20
N SER A 218 -11.62 1.72 -19.97
CA SER A 218 -13.02 1.75 -19.53
C SER A 218 -13.27 0.73 -18.40
N PRO A 219 -14.36 0.87 -17.62
CA PRO A 219 -14.71 -0.13 -16.61
C PRO A 219 -14.84 -1.56 -17.14
N ARG A 220 -15.28 -1.71 -18.39
CA ARG A 220 -15.36 -3.02 -19.07
C ARG A 220 -13.98 -3.62 -19.32
N GLN A 221 -13.06 -2.82 -19.85
CA GLN A 221 -11.68 -3.24 -20.10
C GLN A 221 -10.96 -3.59 -18.79
N LEU A 222 -11.23 -2.87 -17.71
CA LEU A 222 -10.72 -3.22 -16.39
C LEU A 222 -11.26 -4.55 -15.88
N PHE A 223 -12.53 -4.84 -16.12
CA PHE A 223 -13.10 -6.13 -15.75
C PHE A 223 -12.45 -7.27 -16.54
N GLU A 224 -12.19 -7.05 -17.82
CA GLU A 224 -11.44 -7.97 -18.68
C GLU A 224 -10.01 -8.15 -18.16
N GLU A 225 -9.31 -7.06 -17.81
CA GLU A 225 -8.00 -7.11 -17.17
C GLU A 225 -8.00 -7.86 -15.84
N ALA A 226 -9.01 -7.67 -14.98
CA ALA A 226 -9.12 -8.40 -13.72
C ALA A 226 -9.32 -9.91 -13.92
N SER A 227 -9.65 -10.36 -15.11
CA SER A 227 -9.78 -11.77 -15.46
C SER A 227 -8.50 -12.38 -16.03
N ASP A 228 -7.55 -11.55 -16.45
CA ASP A 228 -6.24 -11.97 -16.95
C ASP A 228 -5.22 -12.03 -15.79
N PRO A 229 -4.69 -13.22 -15.44
CA PRO A 229 -3.74 -13.38 -14.33
C PRO A 229 -2.39 -12.68 -14.56
N ALA A 230 -2.09 -12.22 -15.78
CA ALA A 230 -0.86 -11.48 -16.09
C ALA A 230 -0.97 -9.98 -15.77
N THR A 231 -2.15 -9.48 -15.45
CA THR A 231 -2.38 -8.07 -15.11
C THR A 231 -2.31 -7.82 -13.61
N LYS A 232 -2.10 -6.56 -13.20
CA LYS A 232 -2.13 -6.16 -11.79
C LYS A 232 -3.45 -6.51 -11.09
N LEU A 233 -4.57 -6.26 -11.76
CA LEU A 233 -5.89 -6.59 -11.21
C LEU A 233 -6.12 -8.10 -11.13
N GLY A 234 -5.67 -8.84 -12.13
CA GLY A 234 -5.74 -10.30 -12.12
C GLY A 234 -4.88 -10.94 -11.03
N CYS A 235 -3.65 -10.46 -10.85
CA CYS A 235 -2.77 -10.86 -9.74
C CYS A 235 -3.43 -10.59 -8.38
N ALA A 236 -3.98 -9.39 -8.17
CA ALA A 236 -4.66 -9.03 -6.93
C ALA A 236 -5.86 -9.95 -6.65
N ARG A 237 -6.68 -10.22 -7.66
CA ARG A 237 -7.81 -11.16 -7.55
C ARG A 237 -7.36 -12.57 -7.17
N ALA A 238 -6.25 -13.04 -7.75
CA ALA A 238 -5.67 -14.34 -7.42
C ALA A 238 -5.14 -14.38 -5.99
N ALA A 239 -4.45 -13.33 -5.53
CA ALA A 239 -3.95 -13.21 -4.16
C ALA A 239 -5.08 -13.28 -3.12
N VAL A 240 -6.17 -12.53 -3.32
CA VAL A 240 -7.35 -12.57 -2.45
C VAL A 240 -7.98 -13.97 -2.40
N ARG A 241 -8.05 -14.67 -3.53
CA ARG A 241 -8.57 -16.04 -3.55
C ARG A 241 -7.68 -16.99 -2.75
N ARG A 242 -6.35 -16.87 -2.87
CA ARG A 242 -5.40 -17.68 -2.09
C ARG A 242 -5.54 -17.39 -0.58
N ALA A 243 -5.55 -16.11 -0.19
CA ALA A 243 -5.69 -15.71 1.21
C ALA A 243 -7.00 -16.24 1.84
N ARG A 244 -8.12 -16.20 1.10
CA ARG A 244 -9.40 -16.76 1.56
C ARG A 244 -9.40 -18.29 1.67
N ALA A 245 -8.62 -18.98 0.84
CA ALA A 245 -8.51 -20.43 0.89
C ALA A 245 -7.57 -20.92 2.00
N GLN A 246 -6.70 -20.05 2.49
CA GLN A 246 -5.76 -20.32 3.58
C GLN A 246 -5.94 -19.23 4.65
N PRO A 247 -7.01 -19.30 5.47
CA PRO A 247 -7.24 -18.29 6.48
C PRO A 247 -6.05 -18.23 7.44
N ILE A 248 -5.41 -17.08 7.48
CA ILE A 248 -4.34 -16.77 8.42
C ILE A 248 -5.01 -16.22 9.68
N GLY A 249 -5.24 -17.10 10.64
CA GLY A 249 -5.72 -16.78 11.98
C GLY A 249 -7.22 -16.54 12.08
#